data_bab4159019179c5c2b825ceffea4f6ea
#
_entry.id   bab4159019179c5c2b825ceffea4f6ea
#
_cell.length_a   1.000
_cell.length_b   1.000
_cell.length_c   1.000
_cell.angle_alpha   90.00
_cell.angle_beta   90.00
_cell.angle_gamma   90.00
#
_symmetry.space_group_name_H-M   'P 1'
#
loop_
_entity.id
_entity.type
_entity.pdbx_description
1 polymer ?
#
loop_
_entity_poly.entity_id
_entity_poly.type
_entity_poly.pdbx_seq_one_letter_code
_entity_poly.pdbx_strand_id
1 'polypeptide(L)'
;MADVATKPITRLLIANRGEIARRIIRTAHEMGITTVAIYADSDASAIFVREADQAIALKGKTSAETYLNVTKVLDACRRTDADAVHPGYGFLAENSEFAKAVTAAGMVWVGPSVKAISAMADKISAKRLMKEADVPTLPAHELGTDDDIFTAAKEIGYPVLVKAS
;
A
#
# COMPACT_ATOMS: atom_id res chain seq x y z
N MET A 1 -29.11 8.43 1.30
CA MET A 1 -27.83 7.71 1.20
C MET A 1 -27.94 6.81 -0.01
N ALA A 2 -27.08 6.98 -1.01
CA ALA A 2 -27.07 6.06 -2.15
C ALA A 2 -26.65 4.68 -1.65
N ASP A 3 -27.42 3.67 -1.99
CA ASP A 3 -27.12 2.27 -1.70
C ASP A 3 -25.82 1.90 -2.44
N VAL A 4 -24.70 1.89 -1.73
CA VAL A 4 -23.43 1.46 -2.31
C VAL A 4 -23.53 -0.04 -2.47
N ALA A 5 -23.77 -0.50 -3.69
CA ALA A 5 -23.74 -1.91 -4.03
C ALA A 5 -22.40 -2.52 -3.59
N THR A 6 -22.40 -3.24 -2.48
CA THR A 6 -21.21 -3.92 -1.96
C THR A 6 -20.97 -5.18 -2.78
N LYS A 7 -19.83 -5.26 -3.45
CA LYS A 7 -19.38 -6.49 -4.11
C LYS A 7 -18.72 -7.37 -3.03
N PRO A 8 -19.23 -8.57 -2.75
CA PRO A 8 -18.61 -9.47 -1.79
C PRO A 8 -17.21 -9.88 -2.28
N ILE A 9 -16.24 -9.91 -1.38
CA ILE A 9 -14.91 -10.45 -1.63
C ILE A 9 -14.94 -11.94 -1.32
N THR A 10 -14.57 -12.77 -2.28
CA THR A 10 -14.54 -14.23 -2.11
C THR A 10 -13.13 -14.78 -2.21
N ARG A 11 -12.25 -14.11 -2.95
CA ARG A 11 -10.84 -14.52 -3.14
C ARG A 11 -9.91 -13.32 -3.15
N LEU A 12 -9.10 -13.24 -2.10
CA LEU A 12 -8.21 -12.13 -1.82
C LEU A 12 -6.75 -12.48 -2.17
N LEU A 13 -6.15 -11.76 -3.13
CA LEU A 13 -4.72 -11.81 -3.33
C LEU A 13 -4.03 -10.84 -2.37
N ILE A 14 -3.04 -11.33 -1.63
CA ILE A 14 -2.23 -10.55 -0.72
C ILE A 14 -0.94 -10.13 -1.44
N ALA A 15 -0.84 -8.86 -1.86
CA ALA A 15 0.31 -8.31 -2.57
C ALA A 15 1.41 -7.87 -1.60
N ASN A 16 1.81 -8.79 -0.72
CA ASN A 16 2.84 -8.58 0.30
C ASN A 16 3.45 -9.90 0.75
N ARG A 17 4.35 -9.86 1.74
CA ARG A 17 5.07 -11.03 2.27
C ARG A 17 5.18 -11.00 3.80
N GLY A 18 5.81 -12.03 4.36
CA GLY A 18 6.21 -12.05 5.77
C GLY A 18 5.03 -12.00 6.75
N GLU A 19 5.21 -11.28 7.85
CA GLU A 19 4.23 -11.22 8.93
C GLU A 19 2.94 -10.52 8.52
N ILE A 20 3.01 -9.46 7.68
CA ILE A 20 1.80 -8.76 7.25
C ILE A 20 0.92 -9.65 6.37
N ALA A 21 1.52 -10.46 5.48
CA ALA A 21 0.77 -11.42 4.70
C ALA A 21 0.04 -12.42 5.62
N ARG A 22 0.71 -12.95 6.65
CA ARG A 22 0.11 -13.85 7.64
C ARG A 22 -1.06 -13.22 8.40
N ARG A 23 -0.92 -11.96 8.80
CA ARG A 23 -2.01 -11.24 9.49
C ARG A 23 -3.25 -11.11 8.62
N ILE A 24 -3.05 -10.76 7.34
CA ILE A 24 -4.15 -10.64 6.39
C ILE A 24 -4.78 -12.01 6.11
N ILE A 25 -3.96 -13.06 5.87
CA ILE A 25 -4.43 -14.44 5.65
C ILE A 25 -5.32 -14.89 6.81
N ARG A 26 -4.87 -14.74 8.05
CA ARG A 26 -5.63 -15.15 9.24
C ARG A 26 -7.01 -14.48 9.27
N THR A 27 -7.06 -13.15 9.13
CA THR A 27 -8.34 -12.42 9.18
C THR A 27 -9.24 -12.78 7.99
N ALA A 28 -8.67 -12.95 6.79
CA ALA A 28 -9.43 -13.40 5.63
C ALA A 28 -10.06 -14.78 5.85
N HIS A 29 -9.32 -15.73 6.43
CA HIS A 29 -9.85 -17.06 6.80
C HIS A 29 -10.98 -16.96 7.85
N GLU A 30 -10.84 -16.12 8.88
CA GLU A 30 -11.89 -15.86 9.87
C GLU A 30 -13.17 -15.28 9.23
N MET A 31 -13.03 -14.58 8.10
CA MET A 31 -14.13 -14.03 7.30
C MET A 31 -14.66 -15.00 6.23
N GLY A 32 -14.10 -16.20 6.09
CA GLY A 32 -14.46 -17.17 5.07
C GLY A 32 -14.01 -16.79 3.64
N ILE A 33 -12.97 -15.96 3.52
CA ILE A 33 -12.41 -15.50 2.25
C ILE A 33 -11.21 -16.38 1.88
N THR A 34 -11.23 -16.95 0.66
CA THR A 34 -10.10 -17.69 0.09
C THR A 34 -8.90 -16.77 -0.14
N THR A 35 -7.71 -17.20 0.23
CA THR A 35 -6.49 -16.39 0.19
C THR A 35 -5.50 -16.85 -0.87
N VAL A 36 -4.86 -15.89 -1.54
CA VAL A 36 -3.79 -16.11 -2.50
C VAL A 36 -2.54 -15.36 -2.04
N ALA A 37 -1.47 -16.09 -1.72
CA ALA A 37 -0.16 -15.52 -1.49
C ALA A 37 0.64 -15.41 -2.81
N ILE A 38 1.49 -14.40 -2.91
CA ILE A 38 2.52 -14.30 -3.95
C ILE A 38 3.89 -14.37 -3.31
N TYR A 39 4.88 -14.95 -3.98
CA TYR A 39 6.21 -15.09 -3.37
C TYR A 39 7.36 -15.00 -4.37
N ALA A 40 8.49 -14.40 -3.91
CA ALA A 40 9.78 -14.46 -4.59
C ALA A 40 10.43 -15.83 -4.39
N ASP A 41 11.40 -16.20 -5.21
CA ASP A 41 12.08 -17.50 -5.13
C ASP A 41 12.71 -17.74 -3.73
N SER A 42 13.21 -16.68 -3.07
CA SER A 42 13.74 -16.73 -1.71
C SER A 42 12.70 -17.03 -0.63
N ASP A 43 11.43 -16.78 -0.90
CA ASP A 43 10.33 -16.94 0.05
C ASP A 43 9.53 -18.25 -0.15
N ALA A 44 9.94 -19.11 -1.08
CA ALA A 44 9.19 -20.31 -1.45
C ALA A 44 8.86 -21.25 -0.26
N SER A 45 9.69 -21.28 0.78
CA SER A 45 9.47 -22.08 2.00
C SER A 45 8.91 -21.27 3.17
N ALA A 46 8.58 -19.99 2.97
CA ALA A 46 8.10 -19.11 4.02
C ALA A 46 6.74 -19.57 4.58
N ILE A 47 6.48 -19.25 5.84
CA ILE A 47 5.26 -19.68 6.55
C ILE A 47 4.01 -19.15 5.85
N PHE A 48 3.98 -17.86 5.46
CA PHE A 48 2.82 -17.26 4.82
C PHE A 48 2.43 -17.93 3.50
N VAL A 49 3.40 -18.51 2.77
CA VAL A 49 3.15 -19.24 1.52
C VAL A 49 2.40 -20.54 1.78
N ARG A 50 2.68 -21.19 2.92
CA ARG A 50 2.01 -22.45 3.32
C ARG A 50 0.68 -22.22 4.03
N GLU A 51 0.48 -21.04 4.62
CA GLU A 51 -0.76 -20.68 5.31
C GLU A 51 -1.87 -20.23 4.37
N ALA A 52 -1.53 -19.73 3.17
CA ALA A 52 -2.52 -19.34 2.17
C ALA A 52 -3.14 -20.56 1.47
N ASP A 53 -4.39 -20.43 1.01
CA ASP A 53 -5.09 -21.49 0.28
C ASP A 53 -4.44 -21.76 -1.08
N GLN A 54 -3.90 -20.71 -1.72
CA GLN A 54 -3.14 -20.80 -2.96
C GLN A 54 -1.87 -19.91 -2.86
N ALA A 55 -0.82 -20.27 -3.60
CA ALA A 55 0.39 -19.49 -3.66
C ALA A 55 0.97 -19.46 -5.09
N ILE A 56 1.37 -18.30 -5.55
CA ILE A 56 1.90 -18.06 -6.90
C ILE A 56 3.33 -17.55 -6.83
N ALA A 57 4.25 -18.28 -7.45
CA ALA A 57 5.64 -17.85 -7.61
C ALA A 57 5.73 -16.70 -8.63
N LEU A 58 6.29 -15.56 -8.23
CA LEU A 58 6.52 -14.41 -9.09
C LEU A 58 7.78 -14.57 -9.96
N LYS A 59 8.59 -15.60 -9.72
CA LYS A 59 9.84 -15.88 -10.42
C LYS A 59 10.80 -14.69 -10.41
N GLY A 60 11.78 -14.74 -9.55
CA GLY A 60 12.79 -13.71 -9.34
C GLY A 60 13.25 -13.66 -7.89
N LYS A 61 14.35 -12.93 -7.64
CA LYS A 61 15.00 -12.88 -6.33
C LYS A 61 14.88 -11.51 -5.67
N THR A 62 14.83 -10.44 -6.44
CA THR A 62 14.74 -9.06 -5.94
C THR A 62 13.30 -8.59 -5.82
N SER A 63 13.05 -7.60 -4.97
CA SER A 63 11.72 -6.99 -4.86
C SER A 63 11.26 -6.33 -6.15
N ALA A 64 12.19 -5.73 -6.92
CA ALA A 64 11.89 -5.11 -8.21
C ALA A 64 11.42 -6.15 -9.24
N GLU A 65 11.98 -7.35 -9.22
CA GLU A 65 11.59 -8.44 -10.10
C GLU A 65 10.27 -9.11 -9.68
N THR A 66 9.85 -8.93 -8.44
CA THR A 66 8.76 -9.69 -7.82
C THR A 66 7.68 -8.78 -7.22
N TYR A 67 7.74 -8.46 -5.94
CA TYR A 67 6.70 -7.73 -5.18
C TYR A 67 6.42 -6.31 -5.68
N LEU A 68 7.37 -5.66 -6.36
CA LEU A 68 7.21 -4.34 -6.99
C LEU A 68 6.85 -4.43 -8.48
N ASN A 69 6.74 -5.63 -9.03
CA ASN A 69 6.37 -5.83 -10.43
C ASN A 69 4.86 -5.94 -10.60
N VAL A 70 4.23 -4.81 -10.89
CA VAL A 70 2.76 -4.69 -11.06
C VAL A 70 2.22 -5.70 -12.07
N THR A 71 2.90 -5.92 -13.20
CA THR A 71 2.47 -6.86 -14.24
C THR A 71 2.39 -8.29 -13.71
N LYS A 72 3.41 -8.75 -12.96
CA LYS A 72 3.42 -10.10 -12.38
C LYS A 72 2.35 -10.27 -11.30
N VAL A 73 2.12 -9.22 -10.49
CA VAL A 73 1.06 -9.27 -9.46
C VAL A 73 -0.33 -9.36 -10.11
N LEU A 74 -0.61 -8.54 -11.13
CA LEU A 74 -1.87 -8.63 -11.88
C LEU A 74 -2.03 -9.94 -12.65
N ASP A 75 -0.93 -10.52 -13.15
CA ASP A 75 -0.96 -11.85 -13.74
C ASP A 75 -1.32 -12.92 -12.71
N ALA A 76 -0.75 -12.86 -11.52
CA ALA A 76 -1.11 -13.76 -10.42
C ALA A 76 -2.60 -13.65 -10.06
N CYS A 77 -3.17 -12.42 -10.05
CA CYS A 77 -4.61 -12.22 -9.84
C CYS A 77 -5.43 -12.94 -10.91
N ARG A 78 -5.10 -12.77 -12.21
CA ARG A 78 -5.82 -13.42 -13.32
C ARG A 78 -5.75 -14.94 -13.24
N ARG A 79 -4.59 -15.49 -12.92
CA ARG A 79 -4.35 -16.95 -12.83
C ARG A 79 -5.08 -17.62 -11.67
N THR A 80 -5.47 -16.86 -10.69
CA THR A 80 -6.13 -17.36 -9.48
C THR A 80 -7.59 -16.91 -9.38
N ASP A 81 -8.11 -16.19 -10.37
CA ASP A 81 -9.44 -15.58 -10.35
C ASP A 81 -9.68 -14.76 -9.07
N ALA A 82 -8.65 -14.04 -8.59
CA ALA A 82 -8.79 -13.17 -7.45
C ALA A 82 -9.74 -12.01 -7.76
N ASP A 83 -10.70 -11.75 -6.89
CA ASP A 83 -11.67 -10.68 -7.01
C ASP A 83 -11.31 -9.43 -6.20
N ALA A 84 -10.28 -9.54 -5.35
CA ALA A 84 -9.75 -8.45 -4.54
C ALA A 84 -8.24 -8.54 -4.35
N VAL A 85 -7.60 -7.38 -4.10
CA VAL A 85 -6.18 -7.28 -3.78
C VAL A 85 -5.99 -6.46 -2.50
N HIS A 86 -5.27 -7.03 -1.53
CA HIS A 86 -4.82 -6.33 -0.34
C HIS A 86 -3.30 -6.08 -0.43
N PRO A 87 -2.85 -4.83 -0.48
CA PRO A 87 -1.43 -4.51 -0.64
C PRO A 87 -0.61 -4.63 0.67
N GLY A 88 -1.26 -4.74 1.82
CA GLY A 88 -0.60 -4.62 3.11
C GLY A 88 -0.03 -3.22 3.34
N TYR A 89 1.23 -3.15 3.74
CA TYR A 89 2.00 -1.91 3.85
C TYR A 89 3.36 -2.06 3.15
N GLY A 90 4.00 -0.94 2.76
CA GLY A 90 5.23 -0.96 1.95
C GLY A 90 4.97 -1.51 0.54
N PHE A 91 6.03 -1.85 -0.19
CA PHE A 91 5.96 -2.30 -1.59
C PHE A 91 5.03 -1.43 -2.45
N LEU A 92 3.92 -1.98 -2.92
CA LEU A 92 2.96 -1.29 -3.79
C LEU A 92 1.79 -0.65 -3.04
N ALA A 93 1.79 -0.66 -1.69
CA ALA A 93 0.66 -0.13 -0.90
C ALA A 93 0.43 1.38 -1.09
N GLU A 94 1.51 2.13 -1.36
CA GLU A 94 1.47 3.58 -1.60
C GLU A 94 1.57 3.94 -3.10
N ASN A 95 1.44 2.93 -3.97
CA ASN A 95 1.52 3.13 -5.42
C ASN A 95 0.12 3.35 -6.01
N SER A 96 -0.20 4.60 -6.35
CA SER A 96 -1.50 4.97 -6.91
C SER A 96 -1.80 4.33 -8.26
N GLU A 97 -0.77 4.11 -9.11
CA GLU A 97 -0.94 3.47 -10.41
C GLU A 97 -1.25 1.97 -10.26
N PHE A 98 -0.70 1.30 -9.24
CA PHE A 98 -1.08 -0.07 -8.93
C PHE A 98 -2.54 -0.17 -8.46
N ALA A 99 -2.97 0.69 -7.53
CA ALA A 99 -4.36 0.74 -7.08
C ALA A 99 -5.33 1.00 -8.24
N LYS A 100 -4.97 1.90 -9.15
CA LYS A 100 -5.71 2.20 -10.38
C LYS A 100 -5.76 0.99 -11.32
N ALA A 101 -4.63 0.29 -11.50
CA ALA A 101 -4.57 -0.88 -12.37
C ALA A 101 -5.41 -2.06 -11.83
N VAL A 102 -5.43 -2.28 -10.52
CA VAL A 102 -6.28 -3.29 -9.85
C VAL A 102 -7.76 -2.98 -10.08
N THR A 103 -8.18 -1.73 -9.84
CA THR A 103 -9.57 -1.30 -10.07
C THR A 103 -9.97 -1.34 -11.54
N ALA A 104 -9.10 -0.94 -12.45
CA ALA A 104 -9.34 -1.00 -13.89
C ALA A 104 -9.48 -2.45 -14.40
N ALA A 105 -8.84 -3.41 -13.73
CA ALA A 105 -9.00 -4.84 -14.00
C ALA A 105 -10.30 -5.46 -13.41
N GLY A 106 -11.18 -4.65 -12.81
CA GLY A 106 -12.47 -5.07 -12.25
C GLY A 106 -12.38 -5.70 -10.85
N MET A 107 -11.22 -5.67 -10.22
CA MET A 107 -11.00 -6.20 -8.86
C MET A 107 -11.23 -5.12 -7.80
N VAL A 108 -11.58 -5.58 -6.59
CA VAL A 108 -11.68 -4.70 -5.41
C VAL A 108 -10.28 -4.39 -4.88
N TRP A 109 -9.96 -3.12 -4.80
CA TRP A 109 -8.77 -2.64 -4.09
C TRP A 109 -9.07 -2.48 -2.60
N VAL A 110 -8.41 -3.27 -1.76
CA VAL A 110 -8.55 -3.21 -0.29
C VAL A 110 -7.53 -2.21 0.26
N GLY A 111 -7.89 -0.95 0.23
CA GLY A 111 -7.02 0.16 0.63
C GLY A 111 -7.66 1.53 0.39
N PRO A 112 -6.91 2.63 0.60
CA PRO A 112 -7.38 3.98 0.37
C PRO A 112 -7.70 4.21 -1.13
N SER A 113 -8.53 5.19 -1.43
CA SER A 113 -8.79 5.56 -2.84
C SER A 113 -7.51 6.01 -3.56
N VAL A 114 -7.46 5.83 -4.88
CA VAL A 114 -6.34 6.32 -5.72
C VAL A 114 -6.05 7.80 -5.46
N LYS A 115 -7.11 8.61 -5.31
CA LYS A 115 -7.00 10.05 -4.99
C LYS A 115 -6.33 10.27 -3.62
N ALA A 116 -6.71 9.49 -2.61
CA ALA A 116 -6.11 9.61 -1.27
C ALA A 116 -4.63 9.19 -1.28
N ILE A 117 -4.28 8.09 -1.95
CA ILE A 117 -2.87 7.66 -2.08
C ILE A 117 -2.05 8.77 -2.74
N SER A 118 -2.51 9.31 -3.88
CA SER A 118 -1.80 10.37 -4.60
C SER A 118 -1.67 11.65 -3.78
N ALA A 119 -2.72 12.05 -3.04
CA ALA A 119 -2.69 13.25 -2.22
C ALA A 119 -1.76 13.15 -1.01
N MET A 120 -1.52 11.94 -0.50
CA MET A 120 -0.65 11.68 0.66
C MET A 120 0.78 11.27 0.27
N ALA A 121 1.07 11.09 -1.01
CA ALA A 121 2.39 10.67 -1.49
C ALA A 121 3.47 11.75 -1.28
N ASP A 122 3.11 13.02 -1.43
CA ASP A 122 3.98 14.15 -1.13
C ASP A 122 3.72 14.69 0.27
N LYS A 123 4.76 14.70 1.12
CA LYS A 123 4.63 15.11 2.54
C LYS A 123 4.24 16.57 2.73
N ILE A 124 4.67 17.44 1.84
CA ILE A 124 4.36 18.87 1.88
C ILE A 124 2.89 19.08 1.56
N SER A 125 2.44 18.54 0.44
CA SER A 125 1.04 18.58 0.02
C SER A 125 0.11 17.92 1.03
N ALA A 126 0.51 16.79 1.62
CA ALA A 126 -0.24 16.12 2.66
C ALA A 126 -0.42 17.00 3.91
N LYS A 127 0.64 17.67 4.39
CA LYS A 127 0.54 18.60 5.52
C LYS A 127 -0.39 19.77 5.24
N ARG A 128 -0.30 20.35 4.04
CA ARG A 128 -1.20 21.43 3.64
C ARG A 128 -2.66 20.97 3.65
N LEU A 129 -2.94 19.81 3.07
CA LEU A 129 -4.27 19.22 3.05
C LEU A 129 -4.81 18.97 4.46
N MET A 130 -3.97 18.45 5.36
CA MET A 130 -4.35 18.24 6.77
C MET A 130 -4.66 19.55 7.48
N LYS A 131 -3.85 20.60 7.25
CA LYS A 131 -4.09 21.93 7.82
C LYS A 131 -5.40 22.55 7.31
N GLU A 132 -5.70 22.41 6.01
CA GLU A 132 -6.97 22.85 5.42
C GLU A 132 -8.20 22.11 5.99
N ALA A 133 -7.99 20.88 6.46
CA ALA A 133 -9.02 20.05 7.08
C ALA A 133 -9.07 20.16 8.63
N ASP A 134 -8.38 21.14 9.21
CA ASP A 134 -8.26 21.34 10.67
C ASP A 134 -7.75 20.12 11.45
N VAL A 135 -6.96 19.25 10.78
CA VAL A 135 -6.31 18.13 11.43
C VAL A 135 -5.01 18.61 12.09
N PRO A 136 -4.80 18.40 13.39
CA PRO A 136 -3.60 18.83 14.08
C PRO A 136 -2.33 18.22 13.45
N THR A 137 -1.37 19.06 13.10
CA THR A 137 -0.07 18.67 12.57
C THR A 137 1.05 19.33 13.36
N LEU A 138 2.22 18.70 13.40
CA LEU A 138 3.40 19.33 13.97
C LEU A 138 3.78 20.58 13.16
N PRO A 139 4.24 21.68 13.81
CA PRO A 139 4.76 22.84 13.12
C PRO A 139 5.82 22.44 12.10
N ALA A 140 5.81 23.07 10.94
CA ALA A 140 6.81 22.86 9.90
C ALA A 140 6.95 24.12 9.06
N HIS A 141 8.17 24.37 8.61
CA HIS A 141 8.51 25.42 7.67
C HIS A 141 9.09 24.77 6.41
N GLU A 142 8.56 25.14 5.25
CA GLU A 142 9.10 24.73 3.94
C GLU A 142 10.19 25.73 3.57
N LEU A 143 11.43 25.25 3.41
CA LEU A 143 12.57 26.09 3.06
C LEU A 143 12.63 26.26 1.54
N GLY A 144 12.56 27.50 1.07
CA GLY A 144 12.97 27.88 -0.28
C GLY A 144 14.49 27.91 -0.42
N THR A 145 14.97 28.17 -1.64
CA THR A 145 16.42 28.24 -1.94
C THR A 145 17.16 29.34 -1.18
N ASP A 146 16.46 30.41 -0.83
CA ASP A 146 17.04 31.62 -0.20
C ASP A 146 16.64 31.75 1.28
N ASP A 147 15.94 30.76 1.85
CA ASP A 147 15.50 30.84 3.24
C ASP A 147 16.64 30.53 4.23
N ASP A 148 16.68 31.29 5.30
CA ASP A 148 17.62 31.04 6.41
C ASP A 148 17.06 29.94 7.32
N ILE A 149 17.71 28.78 7.29
CA ILE A 149 17.36 27.61 8.09
C ILE A 149 17.35 27.91 9.61
N PHE A 150 18.22 28.80 10.08
CA PHE A 150 18.29 29.16 11.52
C PHE A 150 17.09 30.01 11.94
N THR A 151 16.63 30.92 11.08
CA THR A 151 15.42 31.71 11.33
C THR A 151 14.19 30.80 11.36
N ALA A 152 14.03 29.93 10.37
CA ALA A 152 12.93 28.96 10.34
C ALA A 152 12.94 28.02 11.57
N ALA A 153 14.11 27.56 12.00
CA ALA A 153 14.24 26.72 13.19
C ALA A 153 13.86 27.44 14.49
N LYS A 154 14.17 28.74 14.60
CA LYS A 154 13.75 29.57 15.75
C LYS A 154 12.25 29.78 15.78
N GLU A 155 11.61 30.00 14.64
CA GLU A 155 10.16 30.17 14.55
C GLU A 155 9.41 28.90 14.97
N ILE A 156 9.90 27.71 14.56
CA ILE A 156 9.32 26.43 14.95
C ILE A 156 9.54 26.11 16.44
N GLY A 157 10.73 26.46 16.96
CA GLY A 157 11.21 26.09 18.29
C GLY A 157 11.99 24.76 18.29
N TYR A 158 13.08 24.72 19.06
CA TYR A 158 13.92 23.52 19.18
C TYR A 158 13.33 22.48 20.13
N PRO A 159 13.58 21.15 19.87
CA PRO A 159 14.40 20.60 18.81
C PRO A 159 13.66 20.53 17.45
N VAL A 160 14.39 20.69 16.35
CA VAL A 160 13.87 20.60 14.98
C VAL A 160 14.52 19.46 14.21
N LEU A 161 13.80 18.91 13.24
CA LEU A 161 14.29 17.90 12.31
C LEU A 161 14.28 18.45 10.88
N VAL A 162 15.48 18.52 10.27
CA VAL A 162 15.64 18.90 8.86
C VAL A 162 15.57 17.64 8.00
N LYS A 163 14.75 17.68 6.95
CA LYS A 163 14.59 16.58 5.98
C LYS A 163 14.59 17.14 4.56
N ALA A 164 15.17 16.38 3.63
CA ALA A 164 14.91 16.57 2.21
C ALA A 164 13.46 16.22 1.88
N SER A 165 12.85 16.97 0.98
CA SER A 165 11.52 16.71 0.41
C SER A 165 11.63 15.76 -0.76
#